data_74a7743d87a78a698b015065ad3145ce
#
_entry.id   74a7743d87a78a698b015065ad3145ce
#
_cell.length_a   1.000
_cell.length_b   1.000
_cell.length_c   1.000
_cell.angle_alpha   90.00
_cell.angle_beta   90.00
_cell.angle_gamma   90.00
#
_symmetry.space_group_name_H-M   'P 1'
#
loop_
_entity.id
_entity.type
_entity.pdbx_description
1 polymer ?
#
loop_
_entity_poly.entity_id
_entity_poly.type
_entity_poly.pdbx_seq_one_letter_code
_entity_poly.pdbx_strand_id
1 'polypeptide(L)'
;MICPSDSHDTLHGAAAGYLAAGLCALPAIRAEKRPAVGQWKRYRKRLPTEAEVSAWFANGPDAVCILCGGVSGHAEMIDFDAGGELFHAWTERIPQDLLARLTVETTQRGGRHVFYRCEAPVCGNMKLAQRLGPDGKVVTLIETRGEGGLFLCAPTAGYEAIQGDLRAPPVLTEADRDALLAAAWELNEYLPPPVGETRPCGQRDAKESPVAASGDQNSDTGVSSADSSDNRHSRPHNSENGPISASSVSQGASPADNSHRPGDDFNDRGDVRDVLAQHGWALVRSGTNEYWRRPGKTSGWSASLKSRVFYVFSANAAPFEPNRAYSPFSVYTLLNHGGDYETAARSLRMSGYGGDGP
;
A
#
# COMPACT_ATOMS: atom_id res chain seq x y z
N MET A 1 2.74 -39.17 7.16
CA MET A 1 3.83 -38.77 6.23
C MET A 1 3.23 -38.86 4.82
N ILE A 2 2.86 -37.76 4.20
CA ILE A 2 2.29 -37.71 2.84
C ILE A 2 3.46 -37.87 1.86
N CYS A 3 3.34 -38.78 0.89
CA CYS A 3 4.36 -38.95 -0.14
C CYS A 3 4.51 -37.67 -1.00
N PRO A 4 5.73 -37.34 -1.44
CA PRO A 4 5.95 -36.14 -2.30
C PRO A 4 5.11 -36.13 -3.59
N SER A 5 4.79 -37.30 -4.17
CA SER A 5 3.92 -37.44 -5.34
C SER A 5 2.48 -36.96 -5.10
N ASP A 6 1.93 -37.23 -3.92
CA ASP A 6 0.55 -36.88 -3.58
C ASP A 6 0.34 -35.35 -3.47
N SER A 7 1.39 -34.62 -3.07
CA SER A 7 1.32 -33.16 -2.93
C SER A 7 1.35 -32.43 -4.28
N HIS A 8 2.05 -32.94 -5.28
CA HIS A 8 2.11 -32.34 -6.62
C HIS A 8 0.79 -32.50 -7.37
N ASP A 9 0.19 -33.70 -7.32
CA ASP A 9 -1.12 -33.94 -7.92
C ASP A 9 -2.19 -33.04 -7.28
N THR A 10 -2.07 -32.80 -5.96
CA THR A 10 -2.97 -31.91 -5.22
C THR A 10 -2.82 -30.44 -5.66
N LEU A 11 -1.58 -29.94 -5.84
CA LEU A 11 -1.33 -28.56 -6.29
C LEU A 11 -1.79 -28.35 -7.74
N HIS A 12 -1.54 -29.31 -8.63
CA HIS A 12 -2.02 -29.25 -10.02
C HIS A 12 -3.55 -29.26 -10.08
N GLY A 13 -4.20 -30.18 -9.38
CA GLY A 13 -5.66 -30.26 -9.30
C GLY A 13 -6.28 -28.97 -8.74
N ALA A 14 -5.67 -28.39 -7.70
CA ALA A 14 -6.13 -27.12 -7.17
C ALA A 14 -5.97 -25.96 -8.17
N ALA A 15 -4.82 -25.85 -8.85
CA ALA A 15 -4.58 -24.80 -9.85
C ALA A 15 -5.55 -24.91 -11.02
N ALA A 16 -5.84 -26.13 -11.50
CA ALA A 16 -6.84 -26.38 -12.51
C ALA A 16 -8.25 -25.98 -12.06
N GLY A 17 -8.61 -26.31 -10.79
CA GLY A 17 -9.87 -25.91 -10.18
C GLY A 17 -10.01 -24.39 -10.02
N TYR A 18 -8.95 -23.70 -9.64
CA TYR A 18 -8.92 -22.23 -9.57
C TYR A 18 -9.09 -21.61 -10.96
N LEU A 19 -8.39 -22.14 -11.97
CA LEU A 19 -8.54 -21.67 -13.34
C LEU A 19 -9.97 -21.87 -13.86
N ALA A 20 -10.56 -23.05 -13.62
CA ALA A 20 -11.96 -23.33 -13.99
C ALA A 20 -12.95 -22.38 -13.31
N ALA A 21 -12.62 -21.92 -12.10
CA ALA A 21 -13.37 -20.89 -11.37
C ALA A 21 -13.09 -19.45 -11.84
N GLY A 22 -12.28 -19.27 -12.90
CA GLY A 22 -11.91 -17.96 -13.44
C GLY A 22 -10.94 -17.18 -12.54
N LEU A 23 -10.09 -17.88 -11.80
CA LEU A 23 -9.00 -17.30 -10.99
C LEU A 23 -7.66 -17.52 -11.70
N CYS A 24 -6.83 -16.49 -11.69
CA CYS A 24 -5.49 -16.55 -12.28
C CYS A 24 -4.52 -17.27 -11.32
N ALA A 25 -4.49 -18.59 -11.40
CA ALA A 25 -3.62 -19.45 -10.60
C ALA A 25 -2.28 -19.67 -11.30
N LEU A 26 -1.17 -19.43 -10.59
CA LEU A 26 0.19 -19.62 -11.10
C LEU A 26 0.97 -20.52 -10.12
N PRO A 27 1.95 -21.30 -10.60
CA PRO A 27 2.90 -21.96 -9.72
C PRO A 27 3.76 -20.90 -9.03
N ALA A 28 4.16 -21.18 -7.81
CA ALA A 28 4.95 -20.26 -7.01
C ALA A 28 6.13 -20.95 -6.32
N ILE A 29 7.10 -20.16 -5.91
CA ILE A 29 8.20 -20.56 -5.02
C ILE A 29 7.78 -20.16 -3.62
N ARG A 30 7.48 -21.15 -2.77
CA ARG A 30 6.95 -20.91 -1.43
C ARG A 30 7.84 -20.05 -0.56
N ALA A 31 9.15 -20.33 -0.55
CA ALA A 31 10.12 -19.61 0.26
C ALA A 31 10.23 -18.12 -0.11
N GLU A 32 10.07 -17.80 -1.39
CA GLU A 32 10.21 -16.44 -1.93
C GLU A 32 8.87 -15.70 -2.07
N LYS A 33 7.76 -16.41 -1.89
CA LYS A 33 6.39 -15.89 -2.05
C LYS A 33 6.18 -15.17 -3.39
N ARG A 34 6.76 -15.70 -4.48
CA ARG A 34 6.63 -15.16 -5.84
C ARG A 34 6.27 -16.23 -6.86
N PRO A 35 5.69 -15.86 -8.01
CA PRO A 35 5.43 -16.82 -9.08
C PRO A 35 6.73 -17.47 -9.58
N ALA A 36 6.64 -18.76 -9.89
CA ALA A 36 7.71 -19.58 -10.49
C ALA A 36 7.74 -19.48 -12.03
N VAL A 37 6.96 -18.57 -12.62
CA VAL A 37 6.83 -18.39 -14.08
C VAL A 37 7.61 -17.14 -14.50
N GLY A 38 8.47 -17.29 -15.52
CA GLY A 38 9.11 -16.14 -16.16
C GLY A 38 8.07 -15.22 -16.81
N GLN A 39 8.33 -13.89 -16.75
CA GLN A 39 7.42 -12.88 -17.32
C GLN A 39 5.95 -13.02 -16.84
N TRP A 40 5.75 -13.45 -15.60
CA TRP A 40 4.42 -13.69 -15.03
C TRP A 40 3.50 -12.45 -15.09
N LYS A 41 4.05 -11.24 -15.19
CA LYS A 41 3.26 -10.00 -15.26
C LYS A 41 2.28 -9.93 -16.42
N ARG A 42 2.50 -10.71 -17.49
CA ARG A 42 1.56 -10.82 -18.62
C ARG A 42 0.20 -11.39 -18.18
N TYR A 43 0.19 -12.19 -17.11
CA TYR A 43 -1.03 -12.79 -16.55
C TYR A 43 -1.86 -11.81 -15.73
N ARG A 44 -1.42 -10.59 -15.54
CA ARG A 44 -2.27 -9.48 -15.03
C ARG A 44 -3.37 -9.10 -16.03
N LYS A 45 -3.23 -9.48 -17.31
CA LYS A 45 -4.14 -9.10 -18.40
C LYS A 45 -4.91 -10.28 -18.99
N ARG A 46 -4.54 -11.50 -18.67
CA ARG A 46 -5.22 -12.71 -19.14
C ARG A 46 -5.03 -13.87 -18.17
N LEU A 47 -5.99 -14.76 -18.15
CA LEU A 47 -5.83 -16.05 -17.48
C LEU A 47 -4.79 -16.91 -18.20
N PRO A 48 -4.11 -17.83 -17.48
CA PRO A 48 -3.37 -18.90 -18.14
C PRO A 48 -4.33 -19.84 -18.89
N THR A 49 -3.80 -20.59 -19.84
CA THR A 49 -4.52 -21.69 -20.47
C THR A 49 -4.35 -22.97 -19.65
N GLU A 50 -5.25 -23.95 -19.81
CA GLU A 50 -5.11 -25.26 -19.17
C GLU A 50 -3.78 -25.93 -19.52
N ALA A 51 -3.33 -25.80 -20.79
CA ALA A 51 -2.05 -26.33 -21.23
C ALA A 51 -0.86 -25.66 -20.53
N GLU A 52 -0.91 -24.34 -20.29
CA GLU A 52 0.12 -23.62 -19.52
C GLU A 52 0.15 -24.13 -18.08
N VAL A 53 -1.00 -24.25 -17.42
CA VAL A 53 -1.11 -24.77 -16.05
C VAL A 53 -0.55 -26.20 -15.97
N SER A 54 -0.99 -27.08 -16.86
CA SER A 54 -0.52 -28.47 -16.88
C SER A 54 1.00 -28.57 -17.07
N ALA A 55 1.55 -27.78 -18.01
CA ALA A 55 3.00 -27.76 -18.27
C ALA A 55 3.81 -27.24 -17.07
N TRP A 56 3.33 -26.24 -16.36
CA TRP A 56 4.04 -25.69 -15.20
C TRP A 56 4.02 -26.63 -14.00
N PHE A 57 2.87 -27.22 -13.73
CA PHE A 57 2.73 -28.10 -12.57
C PHE A 57 3.35 -29.50 -12.79
N ALA A 58 3.59 -29.89 -14.05
CA ALA A 58 4.39 -31.09 -14.38
C ALA A 58 5.85 -30.97 -13.88
N ASN A 59 6.38 -29.76 -13.67
CA ASN A 59 7.72 -29.53 -13.15
C ASN A 59 7.79 -29.51 -11.60
N GLY A 60 6.68 -29.82 -10.91
CA GLY A 60 6.64 -29.97 -9.47
C GLY A 60 6.93 -28.71 -8.65
N PRO A 61 6.19 -27.61 -8.84
CA PRO A 61 6.31 -26.44 -7.97
C PRO A 61 5.91 -26.80 -6.55
N ASP A 62 6.44 -26.07 -5.57
CA ASP A 62 6.17 -26.30 -4.13
C ASP A 62 5.01 -25.44 -3.59
N ALA A 63 4.42 -24.61 -4.43
CA ALA A 63 3.32 -23.71 -4.06
C ALA A 63 2.44 -23.32 -5.26
N VAL A 64 1.22 -22.89 -4.96
CA VAL A 64 0.31 -22.21 -5.87
C VAL A 64 -0.02 -20.82 -5.31
N CYS A 65 -0.15 -19.83 -6.20
CA CYS A 65 -0.61 -18.49 -5.86
C CYS A 65 -1.75 -18.05 -6.76
N ILE A 66 -2.60 -17.17 -6.25
CA ILE A 66 -3.67 -16.50 -7.00
C ILE A 66 -3.25 -15.05 -7.22
N LEU A 67 -3.38 -14.59 -8.46
CA LEU A 67 -3.20 -13.20 -8.86
C LEU A 67 -4.54 -12.47 -8.75
N CYS A 68 -4.59 -11.43 -7.94
CA CYS A 68 -5.80 -10.63 -7.68
C CYS A 68 -6.05 -9.56 -8.76
N GLY A 69 -7.20 -8.91 -8.65
CA GLY A 69 -7.63 -7.85 -9.55
C GLY A 69 -8.57 -8.32 -10.65
N GLY A 70 -8.68 -7.51 -11.71
CA GLY A 70 -9.60 -7.72 -12.82
C GLY A 70 -9.44 -9.05 -13.51
N VAL A 71 -8.21 -9.57 -13.61
CA VAL A 71 -7.92 -10.87 -14.24
C VAL A 71 -8.61 -12.04 -13.54
N SER A 72 -8.85 -11.92 -12.24
CA SER A 72 -9.54 -12.92 -11.41
C SER A 72 -10.97 -12.50 -11.04
N GLY A 73 -11.62 -11.66 -11.86
CA GLY A 73 -12.99 -11.20 -11.61
C GLY A 73 -13.08 -10.23 -10.43
N HIS A 74 -12.19 -9.24 -10.39
CA HIS A 74 -12.06 -8.25 -9.31
C HIS A 74 -11.78 -8.88 -7.93
N ALA A 75 -11.01 -9.98 -7.93
CA ALA A 75 -10.63 -10.64 -6.69
C ALA A 75 -9.72 -9.73 -5.83
N GLU A 76 -9.96 -9.74 -4.54
CA GLU A 76 -9.16 -9.07 -3.52
C GLU A 76 -9.00 -9.99 -2.30
N MET A 77 -7.88 -9.87 -1.63
CA MET A 77 -7.58 -10.61 -0.40
C MET A 77 -7.10 -9.64 0.67
N ILE A 78 -7.60 -9.79 1.90
CA ILE A 78 -7.08 -9.10 3.08
C ILE A 78 -6.14 -10.04 3.81
N ASP A 79 -4.88 -9.61 3.98
CA ASP A 79 -3.81 -10.32 4.65
C ASP A 79 -3.67 -9.81 6.09
N PHE A 80 -3.78 -10.72 7.06
CA PHE A 80 -3.54 -10.47 8.48
C PHE A 80 -2.20 -11.08 8.86
N ASP A 81 -1.17 -10.25 8.87
CA ASP A 81 0.19 -10.60 9.26
C ASP A 81 0.37 -10.73 10.79
N ALA A 82 1.60 -10.90 11.26
CA ALA A 82 1.96 -11.01 12.68
C ALA A 82 1.15 -12.08 13.44
N GLY A 83 1.02 -13.29 12.84
CA GLY A 83 0.27 -14.38 13.46
C GLY A 83 -1.24 -14.17 13.48
N GLY A 84 -1.77 -13.19 12.75
CA GLY A 84 -3.19 -12.87 12.72
C GLY A 84 -3.68 -12.17 13.98
N GLU A 85 -2.79 -11.48 14.72
CA GLU A 85 -3.12 -10.88 16.03
C GLU A 85 -4.33 -9.94 15.99
N LEU A 86 -4.57 -9.25 14.87
CA LEU A 86 -5.70 -8.33 14.72
C LEU A 86 -6.95 -8.99 14.11
N PHE A 87 -6.90 -10.27 13.72
CA PHE A 87 -8.02 -10.93 13.05
C PHE A 87 -9.28 -10.97 13.92
N HIS A 88 -9.16 -11.34 15.20
CA HIS A 88 -10.29 -11.40 16.11
C HIS A 88 -10.92 -10.02 16.33
N ALA A 89 -10.10 -9.01 16.64
CA ALA A 89 -10.57 -7.64 16.82
C ALA A 89 -11.25 -7.08 15.57
N TRP A 90 -10.79 -7.49 14.38
CA TRP A 90 -11.42 -7.15 13.12
C TRP A 90 -12.79 -7.85 12.95
N THR A 91 -12.91 -9.15 13.26
CA THR A 91 -14.18 -9.88 13.13
C THR A 91 -15.29 -9.33 14.01
N GLU A 92 -14.95 -8.77 15.17
CA GLU A 92 -15.93 -8.13 16.09
C GLU A 92 -16.53 -6.83 15.52
N ARG A 93 -15.91 -6.23 14.50
CA ARG A 93 -16.33 -4.98 13.86
C ARG A 93 -17.16 -5.18 12.60
N ILE A 94 -17.37 -6.42 12.20
CA ILE A 94 -18.01 -6.77 10.94
C ILE A 94 -19.39 -7.38 11.23
N PRO A 95 -20.42 -7.06 10.41
CA PRO A 95 -21.71 -7.75 10.47
C PRO A 95 -21.52 -9.26 10.35
N GLN A 96 -22.16 -10.02 11.22
CA GLN A 96 -21.98 -11.48 11.31
C GLN A 96 -22.45 -12.21 10.04
N ASP A 97 -23.47 -11.72 9.37
CA ASP A 97 -23.95 -12.24 8.09
C ASP A 97 -22.95 -12.03 6.97
N LEU A 98 -22.20 -10.92 6.97
CA LEU A 98 -21.10 -10.67 6.05
C LEU A 98 -19.93 -11.61 6.36
N LEU A 99 -19.53 -11.70 7.64
CA LEU A 99 -18.42 -12.55 8.06
C LEU A 99 -18.65 -14.02 7.69
N ALA A 100 -19.86 -14.52 7.87
CA ALA A 100 -20.24 -15.91 7.56
C ALA A 100 -20.12 -16.26 6.06
N ARG A 101 -20.18 -15.27 5.16
CA ARG A 101 -20.05 -15.47 3.71
C ARG A 101 -18.60 -15.51 3.21
N LEU A 102 -17.65 -14.97 3.98
CA LEU A 102 -16.27 -14.81 3.54
C LEU A 102 -15.54 -16.15 3.39
N THR A 103 -14.59 -16.20 2.48
CA THR A 103 -13.64 -17.30 2.40
C THR A 103 -12.40 -16.96 3.22
N VAL A 104 -12.03 -17.83 4.16
CA VAL A 104 -10.92 -17.61 5.09
C VAL A 104 -9.98 -18.81 5.06
N GLU A 105 -8.67 -18.52 4.97
CA GLU A 105 -7.62 -19.52 5.15
C GLU A 105 -6.60 -19.10 6.23
N THR A 106 -5.95 -20.08 6.82
CA THR A 106 -4.77 -19.88 7.67
C THR A 106 -3.51 -19.81 6.80
N THR A 107 -2.50 -19.10 7.29
CA THR A 107 -1.20 -19.02 6.63
C THR A 107 -0.12 -19.74 7.43
N GLN A 108 1.01 -20.02 6.79
CA GLN A 108 2.13 -20.76 7.37
C GLN A 108 2.62 -20.21 8.73
N ARG A 109 2.45 -18.93 9.00
CA ARG A 109 2.88 -18.28 10.24
C ARG A 109 1.71 -17.91 11.18
N GLY A 110 0.58 -18.58 11.01
CA GLY A 110 -0.60 -18.34 11.84
C GLY A 110 -1.44 -17.14 11.47
N GLY A 111 -1.05 -16.38 10.43
CA GLY A 111 -1.85 -15.30 9.87
C GLY A 111 -3.16 -15.79 9.27
N ARG A 112 -3.91 -14.87 8.70
CA ARG A 112 -5.19 -15.17 8.02
C ARG A 112 -5.25 -14.43 6.69
N HIS A 113 -5.77 -15.12 5.68
CA HIS A 113 -6.23 -14.51 4.43
C HIS A 113 -7.75 -14.51 4.40
N VAL A 114 -8.35 -13.38 4.04
CA VAL A 114 -9.78 -13.26 3.79
C VAL A 114 -9.96 -12.94 2.31
N PHE A 115 -10.53 -13.88 1.57
CA PHE A 115 -10.59 -13.82 0.10
C PHE A 115 -12.03 -13.65 -0.40
N TYR A 116 -12.21 -12.77 -1.37
CA TYR A 116 -13.49 -12.44 -1.98
C TYR A 116 -13.32 -11.82 -3.37
N ARG A 117 -14.38 -11.67 -4.11
CA ARG A 117 -14.50 -10.84 -5.32
C ARG A 117 -15.32 -9.59 -5.02
N CYS A 118 -15.19 -8.58 -5.86
CA CYS A 118 -16.04 -7.39 -5.81
C CYS A 118 -16.84 -7.22 -7.09
N GLU A 119 -18.02 -6.60 -7.00
CA GLU A 119 -18.82 -6.20 -8.16
C GLU A 119 -18.07 -5.15 -9.00
N ALA A 120 -17.36 -4.23 -8.33
CA ALA A 120 -16.59 -3.16 -8.94
C ALA A 120 -15.07 -3.48 -8.96
N PRO A 121 -14.29 -2.85 -9.88
CA PRO A 121 -12.84 -2.95 -9.87
C PRO A 121 -12.21 -2.57 -8.54
N VAL A 122 -11.23 -3.35 -8.10
CA VAL A 122 -10.48 -3.11 -6.87
C VAL A 122 -9.23 -2.28 -7.15
N CYS A 123 -8.77 -1.55 -6.14
CA CYS A 123 -7.50 -0.81 -6.19
C CYS A 123 -6.30 -1.78 -6.11
N GLY A 124 -5.08 -1.25 -6.27
CA GLY A 124 -3.85 -1.96 -5.90
C GLY A 124 -3.78 -2.27 -4.41
N ASN A 125 -2.66 -2.83 -3.96
CA ASN A 125 -2.46 -3.18 -2.56
C ASN A 125 -2.58 -1.95 -1.66
N MET A 126 -3.26 -2.10 -0.52
CA MET A 126 -3.45 -1.05 0.48
C MET A 126 -2.96 -1.53 1.84
N LYS A 127 -2.26 -0.66 2.58
CA LYS A 127 -1.89 -0.91 3.97
C LYS A 127 -3.00 -0.35 4.87
N LEU A 128 -3.71 -1.21 5.56
CA LEU A 128 -4.90 -0.85 6.33
C LEU A 128 -4.62 -0.67 7.81
N ALA A 129 -3.83 -1.54 8.43
CA ALA A 129 -3.42 -1.38 9.82
C ALA A 129 -1.90 -1.50 9.94
N GLN A 130 -1.30 -0.51 10.55
CA GLN A 130 0.13 -0.40 10.79
C GLN A 130 0.39 0.11 12.21
N ARG A 131 1.55 -0.22 12.77
CA ARG A 131 2.07 0.37 14.01
C ARG A 131 3.57 0.59 13.92
N LEU A 132 4.12 1.35 14.85
CA LEU A 132 5.58 1.42 15.03
C LEU A 132 6.05 0.20 15.83
N GLY A 133 7.03 -0.49 15.30
CA GLY A 133 7.74 -1.55 16.00
C GLY A 133 8.68 -0.99 17.08
N PRO A 134 9.24 -1.85 17.94
CA PRO A 134 10.19 -1.44 18.97
C PRO A 134 11.46 -0.76 18.42
N ASP A 135 11.81 -1.05 17.18
CA ASP A 135 12.94 -0.47 16.44
C ASP A 135 12.59 0.84 15.72
N GLY A 136 11.39 1.36 15.92
CA GLY A 136 10.88 2.58 15.28
C GLY A 136 10.46 2.40 13.81
N LYS A 137 10.54 1.17 13.26
CA LYS A 137 10.08 0.91 11.90
C LYS A 137 8.58 0.65 11.85
N VAL A 138 7.97 1.02 10.75
CA VAL A 138 6.56 0.77 10.50
C VAL A 138 6.35 -0.72 10.18
N VAL A 139 5.52 -1.37 10.97
CA VAL A 139 5.10 -2.76 10.76
C VAL A 139 3.68 -2.75 10.21
N THR A 140 3.47 -3.44 9.09
CA THR A 140 2.13 -3.65 8.52
C THR A 140 1.52 -4.90 9.16
N LEU A 141 0.30 -4.78 9.67
CA LEU A 141 -0.44 -5.83 10.36
C LEU A 141 -1.63 -6.33 9.53
N ILE A 142 -2.25 -5.42 8.77
CA ILE A 142 -3.34 -5.75 7.84
C ILE A 142 -3.08 -5.00 6.53
N GLU A 143 -3.08 -5.74 5.42
CA GLU A 143 -3.00 -5.14 4.08
C GLU A 143 -3.94 -5.84 3.10
N THR A 144 -4.21 -5.21 1.93
CA THR A 144 -4.91 -5.90 0.85
C THR A 144 -3.95 -6.33 -0.25
N ARG A 145 -4.33 -7.40 -0.95
CA ARG A 145 -3.80 -7.78 -2.25
C ARG A 145 -4.91 -7.55 -3.27
N GLY A 146 -4.88 -6.40 -3.93
CA GLY A 146 -5.85 -5.99 -4.94
C GLY A 146 -5.31 -6.11 -6.36
N GLU A 147 -5.56 -5.11 -7.22
CA GLU A 147 -5.16 -5.14 -8.63
C GLU A 147 -3.66 -5.40 -8.81
N GLY A 148 -3.34 -6.50 -9.46
CA GLY A 148 -1.96 -6.93 -9.72
C GLY A 148 -1.22 -7.49 -8.50
N GLY A 149 -1.86 -7.54 -7.32
CA GLY A 149 -1.37 -8.24 -6.14
C GLY A 149 -1.48 -9.75 -6.29
N LEU A 150 -0.76 -10.50 -5.47
CA LEU A 150 -0.85 -11.96 -5.43
C LEU A 150 -0.64 -12.47 -4.00
N PHE A 151 -1.12 -13.68 -3.75
CA PHE A 151 -0.91 -14.37 -2.49
C PHE A 151 -0.78 -15.88 -2.71
N LEU A 152 0.01 -16.53 -1.86
CA LEU A 152 0.06 -17.99 -1.80
C LEU A 152 -1.21 -18.48 -1.09
N CYS A 153 -1.76 -19.60 -1.55
CA CYS A 153 -3.01 -20.12 -1.01
C CYS A 153 -2.97 -21.65 -0.85
N ALA A 154 -4.00 -22.19 -0.20
CA ALA A 154 -4.21 -23.62 -0.11
C ALA A 154 -4.27 -24.26 -1.51
N PRO A 155 -3.79 -25.50 -1.69
CA PRO A 155 -3.23 -26.42 -0.71
C PRO A 155 -1.71 -26.32 -0.54
N THR A 156 -1.10 -25.18 -0.81
CA THR A 156 0.32 -24.95 -0.51
C THR A 156 0.61 -25.30 0.95
N ALA A 157 1.67 -26.02 1.22
CA ALA A 157 2.01 -26.46 2.57
C ALA A 157 2.06 -25.30 3.57
N GLY A 158 1.27 -25.38 4.64
CA GLY A 158 1.09 -24.35 5.65
C GLY A 158 -0.02 -23.33 5.35
N TYR A 159 -0.80 -23.55 4.28
CA TYR A 159 -2.02 -22.80 3.97
C TYR A 159 -3.22 -23.75 3.98
N GLU A 160 -4.26 -23.41 4.71
CA GLU A 160 -5.43 -24.26 4.89
C GLU A 160 -6.70 -23.41 4.88
N ALA A 161 -7.65 -23.76 4.01
CA ALA A 161 -8.98 -23.15 4.01
C ALA A 161 -9.75 -23.60 5.26
N ILE A 162 -10.16 -22.65 6.09
CA ILE A 162 -10.91 -22.91 7.34
C ILE A 162 -12.37 -22.46 7.25
N GLN A 163 -12.73 -21.65 6.25
CA GLN A 163 -14.09 -21.23 5.97
C GLN A 163 -14.28 -20.97 4.47
N GLY A 164 -15.36 -21.43 3.91
CA GLY A 164 -15.69 -21.25 2.48
C GLY A 164 -14.83 -22.09 1.54
N ASP A 165 -14.89 -21.75 0.25
CA ASP A 165 -14.11 -22.40 -0.81
C ASP A 165 -13.41 -21.31 -1.65
N LEU A 166 -12.08 -21.39 -1.78
CA LEU A 166 -11.33 -20.44 -2.59
C LEU A 166 -11.72 -20.48 -4.08
N ARG A 167 -12.32 -21.58 -4.56
CA ARG A 167 -12.85 -21.70 -5.93
C ARG A 167 -14.19 -20.99 -6.11
N ALA A 168 -14.90 -20.71 -5.03
CA ALA A 168 -16.21 -20.06 -5.03
C ALA A 168 -16.21 -18.86 -4.05
N PRO A 169 -15.27 -17.89 -4.18
CA PRO A 169 -15.25 -16.74 -3.29
C PRO A 169 -16.53 -15.93 -3.45
N PRO A 170 -17.09 -15.37 -2.36
CA PRO A 170 -18.26 -14.52 -2.44
C PRO A 170 -17.99 -13.28 -3.29
N VAL A 171 -19.04 -12.81 -3.99
CA VAL A 171 -19.00 -11.49 -4.66
C VAL A 171 -19.60 -10.47 -3.69
N LEU A 172 -18.82 -9.48 -3.32
CA LEU A 172 -19.18 -8.41 -2.39
C LEU A 172 -19.62 -7.15 -3.12
N THR A 173 -20.62 -6.48 -2.58
CA THR A 173 -20.99 -5.13 -2.96
C THR A 173 -19.88 -4.14 -2.55
N GLU A 174 -19.87 -2.93 -3.12
CA GLU A 174 -18.98 -1.86 -2.65
C GLU A 174 -19.17 -1.56 -1.15
N ALA A 175 -20.42 -1.64 -0.65
CA ALA A 175 -20.71 -1.37 0.75
C ALA A 175 -20.15 -2.47 1.68
N ASP A 176 -20.29 -3.75 1.29
CA ASP A 176 -19.70 -4.87 2.03
C ASP A 176 -18.18 -4.74 2.10
N ARG A 177 -17.54 -4.51 0.94
CA ARG A 177 -16.08 -4.30 0.88
C ARG A 177 -15.65 -3.13 1.76
N ASP A 178 -16.33 -1.99 1.67
CA ASP A 178 -16.01 -0.81 2.47
C ASP A 178 -16.14 -1.09 3.98
N ALA A 179 -17.11 -1.92 4.40
CA ALA A 179 -17.24 -2.33 5.80
C ALA A 179 -16.01 -3.13 6.27
N LEU A 180 -15.53 -4.08 5.44
CA LEU A 180 -14.31 -4.85 5.75
C LEU A 180 -13.07 -3.96 5.88
N LEU A 181 -12.88 -3.04 4.94
CA LEU A 181 -11.73 -2.14 4.93
C LEU A 181 -11.79 -1.12 6.06
N ALA A 182 -12.98 -0.59 6.38
CA ALA A 182 -13.17 0.32 7.51
C ALA A 182 -12.83 -0.35 8.84
N ALA A 183 -13.32 -1.59 9.05
CA ALA A 183 -13.02 -2.36 10.25
C ALA A 183 -11.51 -2.57 10.44
N ALA A 184 -10.78 -2.82 9.35
CA ALA A 184 -9.33 -2.95 9.38
C ALA A 184 -8.64 -1.60 9.66
N TRP A 185 -9.10 -0.52 9.02
CA TRP A 185 -8.54 0.82 9.22
C TRP A 185 -8.78 1.37 10.63
N GLU A 186 -9.86 0.99 11.29
CA GLU A 186 -10.10 1.35 12.70
C GLU A 186 -9.02 0.80 13.66
N LEU A 187 -8.36 -0.29 13.28
CA LEU A 187 -7.26 -0.90 14.02
C LEU A 187 -5.88 -0.29 13.69
N ASN A 188 -5.84 0.72 12.82
CA ASN A 188 -4.60 1.37 12.45
C ASN A 188 -4.11 2.31 13.53
N GLU A 189 -2.90 2.08 14.02
CA GLU A 189 -2.23 2.91 15.04
C GLU A 189 -1.26 3.93 14.40
N TYR A 190 -0.80 3.68 13.16
CA TYR A 190 0.15 4.53 12.48
C TYR A 190 -0.51 5.30 11.33
N LEU A 191 -0.40 6.63 11.37
CA LEU A 191 -0.76 7.49 10.25
C LEU A 191 0.51 7.95 9.56
N PRO A 192 0.66 7.69 8.24
CA PRO A 192 1.82 8.21 7.51
C PRO A 192 1.81 9.73 7.54
N PRO A 193 2.99 10.39 7.57
CA PRO A 193 3.06 11.84 7.50
C PRO A 193 2.41 12.33 6.20
N PRO A 194 1.68 13.44 6.25
CA PRO A 194 1.05 14.02 5.07
C PRO A 194 2.07 14.39 4.00
N VAL A 195 1.67 14.25 2.73
CA VAL A 195 2.50 14.64 1.59
C VAL A 195 2.68 16.16 1.58
N GLY A 196 3.90 16.63 1.41
CA GLY A 196 4.23 18.07 1.27
C GLY A 196 4.66 18.76 2.55
N GLU A 197 4.64 18.11 3.70
CA GLU A 197 5.25 18.63 4.91
C GLU A 197 6.75 18.34 4.90
N THR A 198 7.55 19.35 4.54
CA THR A 198 9.00 19.31 4.81
C THR A 198 9.18 19.39 6.32
N ARG A 199 9.80 18.37 6.93
CA ARG A 199 10.22 18.39 8.33
C ARG A 199 10.95 19.69 8.67
N PRO A 200 10.80 20.23 9.89
CA PRO A 200 11.59 21.37 10.32
C PRO A 200 13.07 21.10 10.10
N CYS A 201 13.78 22.07 9.53
CA CYS A 201 15.22 22.03 9.30
C CYS A 201 15.95 21.82 10.67
N GLY A 202 16.39 20.59 10.97
CA GLY A 202 17.13 20.32 12.21
C GLY A 202 17.52 18.87 12.45
N GLN A 203 16.88 17.91 11.85
CA GLN A 203 17.29 16.49 11.95
C GLN A 203 17.77 15.98 10.60
N ARG A 204 19.08 15.92 10.44
CA ARG A 204 19.69 15.15 9.35
C ARG A 204 19.61 13.68 9.73
N ASP A 205 18.61 13.00 9.23
CA ASP A 205 18.54 11.55 9.30
C ASP A 205 19.60 10.95 8.37
N ALA A 206 20.31 9.96 8.90
CA ALA A 206 21.10 9.05 8.10
C ALA A 206 20.22 8.50 6.96
N LYS A 207 20.67 8.72 5.72
CA LYS A 207 20.19 8.15 4.45
C LYS A 207 19.01 7.18 4.57
N GLU A 208 17.80 7.67 4.53
CA GLU A 208 16.68 6.88 4.03
C GLU A 208 16.87 6.78 2.50
N SER A 209 17.32 5.64 2.06
CA SER A 209 17.11 5.22 0.68
C SER A 209 15.60 5.24 0.43
N PRO A 210 15.11 5.78 -0.70
CA PRO A 210 13.70 5.70 -1.01
C PRO A 210 13.32 4.23 -0.99
N VAL A 211 12.35 3.87 -0.16
CA VAL A 211 11.67 2.58 -0.27
C VAL A 211 11.04 2.61 -1.65
N ALA A 212 11.75 2.05 -2.60
CA ALA A 212 11.23 1.78 -3.92
C ALA A 212 9.91 1.03 -3.71
N ALA A 213 8.82 1.63 -4.15
CA ALA A 213 7.73 0.85 -4.65
C ALA A 213 8.41 -0.26 -5.46
N SER A 214 8.18 -1.52 -5.09
CA SER A 214 8.83 -2.67 -5.71
C SER A 214 8.55 -2.66 -7.23
N GLY A 215 9.32 -1.85 -7.91
CA GLY A 215 9.42 -1.71 -9.33
C GLY A 215 10.65 -2.51 -9.75
N ASP A 216 10.37 -3.61 -10.39
CA ASP A 216 11.29 -4.44 -11.12
C ASP A 216 12.44 -3.70 -11.78
N GLN A 217 13.63 -4.04 -11.38
CA GLN A 217 14.78 -3.99 -12.27
C GLN A 217 15.22 -5.42 -12.54
N ASN A 218 14.80 -5.96 -13.67
CA ASN A 218 15.44 -7.09 -14.30
C ASN A 218 16.20 -6.52 -15.51
N SER A 219 17.48 -6.25 -15.31
CA SER A 219 18.41 -5.99 -16.39
C SER A 219 18.77 -7.31 -17.04
N ASP A 220 18.31 -7.45 -18.28
CA ASP A 220 18.76 -8.44 -19.25
C ASP A 220 20.21 -8.11 -19.64
N THR A 221 21.18 -8.94 -19.20
CA THR A 221 22.54 -8.92 -19.75
C THR A 221 22.83 -10.24 -20.40
N GLY A 222 22.76 -10.19 -21.71
CA GLY A 222 23.25 -11.25 -22.60
C GLY A 222 24.77 -11.44 -22.42
N VAL A 223 25.13 -12.69 -22.41
CA VAL A 223 26.49 -13.23 -22.39
C VAL A 223 27.20 -12.87 -23.69
N SER A 224 28.39 -12.31 -23.60
CA SER A 224 29.45 -12.47 -24.61
C SER A 224 30.81 -12.45 -23.94
N SER A 225 31.54 -13.48 -24.21
CA SER A 225 32.84 -13.88 -23.71
C SER A 225 34.01 -13.14 -24.38
N ALA A 226 35.16 -13.22 -23.69
CA ALA A 226 36.57 -13.16 -24.12
C ALA A 226 37.28 -11.79 -23.97
N ASP A 227 38.26 -11.77 -23.21
CA ASP A 227 39.67 -12.10 -23.24
C ASP A 227 40.60 -10.94 -22.81
N SER A 228 41.45 -11.27 -21.89
CA SER A 228 42.86 -10.93 -21.64
C SER A 228 43.40 -9.50 -21.57
N SER A 229 44.16 -9.36 -20.52
CA SER A 229 45.54 -8.83 -20.36
C SER A 229 45.74 -7.45 -19.70
N ASP A 230 46.34 -7.58 -18.53
CA ASP A 230 47.56 -6.91 -18.02
C ASP A 230 47.83 -5.41 -18.41
N ASN A 231 47.95 -4.54 -17.43
CA ASN A 231 49.28 -4.04 -17.02
C ASN A 231 49.26 -3.00 -15.89
N ARG A 232 50.31 -3.11 -15.08
CA ARG A 232 50.68 -2.33 -13.89
C ARG A 232 51.08 -0.89 -14.21
N HIS A 233 51.16 -0.14 -13.11
CA HIS A 233 52.17 0.86 -12.66
C HIS A 233 51.59 2.23 -12.28
N SER A 234 51.73 2.52 -11.05
CA SER A 234 52.68 3.40 -10.36
C SER A 234 52.11 4.74 -9.87
N ARG A 235 52.15 4.89 -8.56
CA ARG A 235 52.31 6.14 -7.78
C ARG A 235 53.67 6.78 -8.11
N PRO A 236 54.11 7.98 -7.65
CA PRO A 236 53.58 8.81 -6.54
C PRO A 236 53.80 10.36 -6.67
N HIS A 237 53.58 11.03 -5.53
CA HIS A 237 54.19 12.27 -4.97
C HIS A 237 53.57 13.63 -5.29
N ASN A 238 53.14 14.28 -4.24
CA ASN A 238 53.68 15.23 -3.25
C ASN A 238 53.70 16.71 -3.68
N SER A 239 53.19 17.60 -2.92
CA SER A 239 53.75 18.67 -2.08
C SER A 239 52.76 19.83 -1.96
N GLU A 240 52.36 20.17 -0.81
CA GLU A 240 52.82 21.19 0.15
C GLU A 240 52.37 22.65 -0.09
N ASN A 241 51.94 23.25 1.00
CA ASN A 241 52.04 24.62 1.50
C ASN A 241 50.90 25.60 1.11
N GLY A 242 50.21 26.16 2.01
CA GLY A 242 50.44 26.93 3.20
C GLY A 242 49.26 27.90 3.45
N PRO A 243 49.11 28.51 4.60
CA PRO A 243 47.89 29.09 5.08
C PRO A 243 47.69 30.56 4.73
N ILE A 244 46.43 30.98 4.45
CA ILE A 244 46.08 32.41 4.48
C ILE A 244 44.84 32.62 5.34
N SER A 245 45.11 33.35 6.39
CA SER A 245 44.31 34.17 7.32
C SER A 245 42.80 34.27 7.20
N ALA A 246 42.26 34.18 8.39
CA ALA A 246 40.94 34.57 8.82
C ALA A 246 40.55 35.98 8.38
N SER A 247 39.31 36.11 7.91
CA SER A 247 38.55 37.34 8.07
C SER A 247 37.16 36.94 8.56
N SER A 248 36.98 37.18 9.81
CA SER A 248 35.67 37.13 10.51
C SER A 248 34.74 38.20 9.93
N VAL A 249 33.72 37.79 9.22
CA VAL A 249 32.53 38.61 9.05
C VAL A 249 31.40 37.91 9.79
N SER A 250 31.15 38.38 10.97
CA SER A 250 29.94 38.15 11.74
C SER A 250 28.76 38.73 10.96
N GLN A 251 28.08 37.90 10.18
CA GLN A 251 26.73 38.23 9.74
C GLN A 251 25.75 37.76 10.84
N GLY A 252 25.12 38.78 11.43
CA GLY A 252 24.13 38.63 12.48
C GLY A 252 23.04 37.62 12.06
N ALA A 253 22.80 36.66 12.92
CA ALA A 253 21.60 35.86 12.91
C ALA A 253 20.43 36.85 13.05
N SER A 254 19.64 37.03 11.97
CA SER A 254 18.33 37.65 12.07
C SER A 254 17.52 36.86 13.09
N PRO A 255 16.75 37.52 13.98
CA PRO A 255 15.85 36.84 14.89
C PRO A 255 14.98 35.92 14.06
N ALA A 256 14.86 34.65 14.47
CA ALA A 256 13.93 33.70 13.88
C ALA A 256 12.55 34.35 13.84
N ASP A 257 12.09 34.64 12.64
CA ASP A 257 10.73 35.14 12.38
C ASP A 257 9.77 34.03 12.88
N ASN A 258 9.17 34.27 14.05
CA ASN A 258 8.26 33.35 14.72
C ASN A 258 6.87 33.42 14.10
N SER A 259 6.73 34.00 12.89
CA SER A 259 5.48 34.05 12.18
C SER A 259 5.11 32.65 11.69
N HIS A 260 4.03 32.09 12.22
CA HIS A 260 3.45 30.84 11.74
C HIS A 260 3.16 30.96 10.24
N ARG A 261 3.67 30.00 9.44
CA ARG A 261 3.35 29.98 8.00
C ARG A 261 1.85 29.76 7.82
N PRO A 262 1.17 30.43 6.85
CA PRO A 262 -0.26 30.30 6.67
C PRO A 262 -0.74 28.85 6.51
N GLY A 263 0.06 28.01 5.86
CA GLY A 263 -0.24 26.59 5.68
C GLY A 263 -0.15 25.78 6.99
N ASP A 264 0.84 26.08 7.83
CA ASP A 264 1.01 25.42 9.14
C ASP A 264 -0.15 25.83 10.07
N ASP A 265 -0.48 27.10 10.09
CA ASP A 265 -1.61 27.61 10.86
C ASP A 265 -2.95 27.02 10.38
N PHE A 266 -3.13 26.84 9.07
CA PHE A 266 -4.30 26.15 8.53
C PHE A 266 -4.29 24.64 8.89
N ASN A 267 -3.12 24.00 8.93
CA ASN A 267 -3.00 22.63 9.40
C ASN A 267 -3.48 22.49 10.85
N ASP A 268 -3.21 23.49 11.69
CA ASP A 268 -3.54 23.44 13.12
C ASP A 268 -5.01 23.78 13.38
N ARG A 269 -5.56 24.84 12.77
CA ARG A 269 -6.90 25.36 13.09
C ARG A 269 -7.88 25.48 11.93
N GLY A 270 -7.45 25.30 10.67
CA GLY A 270 -8.33 25.38 9.50
C GLY A 270 -9.38 24.27 9.47
N ASP A 271 -10.59 24.55 9.01
CA ASP A 271 -11.62 23.53 8.89
C ASP A 271 -11.56 22.83 7.53
N VAL A 272 -10.93 21.67 7.51
CA VAL A 272 -10.82 20.83 6.32
C VAL A 272 -12.16 20.21 5.91
N ARG A 273 -13.11 20.06 6.84
CA ARG A 273 -14.44 19.51 6.57
C ARG A 273 -15.25 20.45 5.68
N ASP A 274 -15.17 21.75 5.97
CA ASP A 274 -15.81 22.76 5.14
C ASP A 274 -15.25 22.76 3.72
N VAL A 275 -13.93 22.66 3.58
CA VAL A 275 -13.27 22.55 2.26
C VAL A 275 -13.77 21.32 1.51
N LEU A 276 -13.81 20.16 2.16
CA LEU A 276 -14.31 18.92 1.55
C LEU A 276 -15.78 19.05 1.12
N ALA A 277 -16.64 19.59 2.00
CA ALA A 277 -18.07 19.77 1.71
C ALA A 277 -18.31 20.73 0.54
N GLN A 278 -17.58 21.86 0.46
CA GLN A 278 -17.67 22.82 -0.66
C GLN A 278 -17.34 22.19 -2.01
N HIS A 279 -16.49 21.16 -2.02
CA HIS A 279 -16.12 20.41 -3.22
C HIS A 279 -16.92 19.13 -3.41
N GLY A 280 -18.09 19.01 -2.75
CA GLY A 280 -19.03 17.92 -2.97
C GLY A 280 -18.65 16.58 -2.32
N TRP A 281 -17.67 16.58 -1.41
CA TRP A 281 -17.43 15.42 -0.56
C TRP A 281 -18.51 15.32 0.50
N ALA A 282 -19.02 14.13 0.74
CA ALA A 282 -20.07 13.87 1.72
C ALA A 282 -19.53 13.09 2.93
N LEU A 283 -19.78 13.61 4.12
CA LEU A 283 -19.53 12.86 5.36
C LEU A 283 -20.52 11.70 5.44
N VAL A 284 -20.00 10.47 5.46
CA VAL A 284 -20.80 9.24 5.52
C VAL A 284 -20.94 8.73 6.94
N ARG A 285 -19.86 8.81 7.72
CA ARG A 285 -19.82 8.37 9.10
C ARG A 285 -18.97 9.35 9.91
N SER A 286 -19.55 9.85 11.01
CA SER A 286 -18.87 10.69 12.00
C SER A 286 -18.24 9.83 13.10
N GLY A 287 -17.26 10.40 13.82
CA GLY A 287 -16.60 9.76 14.96
C GLY A 287 -15.15 10.21 15.08
N THR A 288 -14.35 9.48 15.88
CA THR A 288 -12.90 9.72 16.01
C THR A 288 -12.20 9.54 14.66
N ASN A 289 -12.71 8.65 13.83
CA ASN A 289 -12.33 8.43 12.45
C ASN A 289 -13.55 8.73 11.59
N GLU A 290 -13.50 9.79 10.80
CA GLU A 290 -14.58 10.18 9.90
C GLU A 290 -14.38 9.54 8.54
N TYR A 291 -15.47 9.09 7.92
CA TYR A 291 -15.41 8.52 6.56
C TYR A 291 -16.13 9.43 5.58
N TRP A 292 -15.43 9.72 4.50
CA TRP A 292 -15.87 10.67 3.48
C TRP A 292 -16.03 9.99 2.13
N ARG A 293 -17.11 10.34 1.43
CA ARG A 293 -17.43 9.85 0.10
C ARG A 293 -17.14 10.94 -0.92
N ARG A 294 -16.37 10.57 -1.96
CA ARG A 294 -16.04 11.48 -3.05
C ARG A 294 -17.27 11.89 -3.87
N PRO A 295 -17.22 13.03 -4.58
CA PRO A 295 -18.23 13.42 -5.55
C PRO A 295 -18.48 12.33 -6.60
N GLY A 296 -19.75 12.16 -6.99
CA GLY A 296 -20.17 11.19 -8.02
C GLY A 296 -20.20 9.73 -7.60
N LYS A 297 -19.78 9.38 -6.36
CA LYS A 297 -19.98 8.06 -5.78
C LYS A 297 -21.32 8.01 -5.04
N THR A 298 -22.12 6.95 -5.22
CA THR A 298 -23.46 6.83 -4.65
C THR A 298 -23.52 6.06 -3.35
N SER A 299 -22.60 5.13 -3.13
CA SER A 299 -22.52 4.28 -1.93
C SER A 299 -21.11 4.20 -1.35
N GLY A 300 -20.97 3.74 -0.10
CA GLY A 300 -19.72 3.54 0.58
C GLY A 300 -18.93 4.83 0.82
N TRP A 301 -17.63 4.72 1.05
CA TRP A 301 -16.72 5.83 1.34
C TRP A 301 -15.45 5.77 0.47
N SER A 302 -14.67 6.83 0.44
CA SER A 302 -13.52 6.98 -0.43
C SER A 302 -12.27 7.43 0.30
N ALA A 303 -12.45 8.06 1.47
CA ALA A 303 -11.38 8.58 2.29
C ALA A 303 -11.78 8.55 3.77
N SER A 304 -10.78 8.69 4.63
CA SER A 304 -10.98 8.92 6.07
C SER A 304 -10.31 10.21 6.51
N LEU A 305 -10.83 10.83 7.58
CA LEU A 305 -10.22 11.95 8.26
C LEU A 305 -10.05 11.58 9.75
N LYS A 306 -8.80 11.41 10.18
CA LYS A 306 -8.44 11.09 11.55
C LYS A 306 -7.27 11.97 11.98
N SER A 307 -7.35 12.58 13.16
CA SER A 307 -6.27 13.43 13.70
C SER A 307 -5.75 14.46 12.69
N ARG A 308 -6.67 15.11 11.95
CA ARG A 308 -6.41 16.08 10.87
C ARG A 308 -5.65 15.54 9.65
N VAL A 309 -5.49 14.22 9.55
CA VAL A 309 -4.93 13.56 8.36
C VAL A 309 -6.06 13.03 7.49
N PHE A 310 -6.15 13.53 6.27
CA PHE A 310 -7.09 13.05 5.25
C PHE A 310 -6.41 11.96 4.43
N TYR A 311 -6.84 10.71 4.59
CA TYR A 311 -6.28 9.55 3.90
C TYR A 311 -7.26 9.04 2.84
N VAL A 312 -6.77 8.95 1.59
CA VAL A 312 -7.60 8.56 0.44
C VAL A 312 -7.35 7.12 0.05
N PHE A 313 -8.41 6.33 -0.07
CA PHE A 313 -8.38 4.92 -0.48
C PHE A 313 -8.76 4.71 -1.95
N SER A 314 -9.65 5.57 -2.46
CA SER A 314 -10.25 5.41 -3.78
C SER A 314 -9.29 5.79 -4.90
N ALA A 315 -9.17 4.94 -5.92
CA ALA A 315 -8.41 5.24 -7.13
C ALA A 315 -9.01 6.37 -7.99
N ASN A 316 -10.31 6.66 -7.80
CA ASN A 316 -11.06 7.64 -8.60
C ASN A 316 -11.37 8.92 -7.82
N ALA A 317 -10.50 9.34 -6.91
CA ALA A 317 -10.70 10.48 -6.02
C ALA A 317 -9.90 11.71 -6.44
N ALA A 318 -9.68 11.94 -7.75
CA ALA A 318 -8.96 13.11 -8.23
C ALA A 318 -9.51 14.41 -7.59
N PRO A 319 -8.62 15.37 -7.22
CA PRO A 319 -7.19 15.44 -7.53
C PRO A 319 -6.27 14.63 -6.57
N PHE A 320 -6.83 13.88 -5.64
CA PHE A 320 -6.07 13.07 -4.69
C PHE A 320 -5.62 11.76 -5.32
N GLU A 321 -4.41 11.34 -4.95
CA GLU A 321 -3.89 10.01 -5.30
C GLU A 321 -4.33 8.96 -4.27
N PRO A 322 -4.61 7.72 -4.68
CA PRO A 322 -4.99 6.67 -3.76
C PRO A 322 -3.84 6.27 -2.83
N ASN A 323 -4.19 5.77 -1.66
CA ASN A 323 -3.25 5.32 -0.63
C ASN A 323 -2.28 6.40 -0.14
N ARG A 324 -2.75 7.67 -0.10
CA ARG A 324 -1.97 8.81 0.37
C ARG A 324 -2.66 9.58 1.48
N ALA A 325 -1.82 10.12 2.36
CA ALA A 325 -2.21 11.02 3.44
C ALA A 325 -1.99 12.47 3.03
N TYR A 326 -2.94 13.33 3.37
CA TYR A 326 -2.91 14.77 3.07
C TYR A 326 -3.17 15.57 4.34
N SER A 327 -2.41 16.65 4.55
CA SER A 327 -2.70 17.63 5.58
C SER A 327 -3.91 18.50 5.18
N PRO A 328 -4.55 19.21 6.12
CA PRO A 328 -5.59 20.18 5.80
C PRO A 328 -5.16 21.19 4.75
N PHE A 329 -3.93 21.71 4.82
CA PHE A 329 -3.38 22.62 3.84
C PHE A 329 -3.19 21.98 2.45
N SER A 330 -2.74 20.72 2.40
CA SER A 330 -2.66 19.98 1.14
C SER A 330 -4.04 19.76 0.52
N VAL A 331 -5.06 19.44 1.33
CA VAL A 331 -6.45 19.30 0.86
C VAL A 331 -6.96 20.64 0.31
N TYR A 332 -6.78 21.74 1.06
CA TYR A 332 -7.16 23.08 0.64
C TYR A 332 -6.49 23.47 -0.69
N THR A 333 -5.18 23.24 -0.78
CA THR A 333 -4.39 23.57 -1.97
C THR A 333 -4.84 22.80 -3.20
N LEU A 334 -5.04 21.50 -3.07
CA LEU A 334 -5.45 20.66 -4.20
C LEU A 334 -6.86 21.00 -4.69
N LEU A 335 -7.80 21.24 -3.77
CA LEU A 335 -9.19 21.48 -4.12
C LEU A 335 -9.45 22.92 -4.57
N ASN A 336 -8.87 23.94 -3.93
CA ASN A 336 -9.15 25.34 -4.22
C ASN A 336 -8.17 25.97 -5.23
N HIS A 337 -6.96 25.44 -5.32
CA HIS A 337 -5.87 26.05 -6.10
C HIS A 337 -5.18 25.08 -7.07
N GLY A 338 -5.77 23.90 -7.33
CA GLY A 338 -5.24 22.95 -8.31
C GLY A 338 -3.80 22.48 -8.04
N GLY A 339 -3.34 22.55 -6.77
CA GLY A 339 -1.99 22.17 -6.38
C GLY A 339 -0.96 23.31 -6.33
N ASP A 340 -1.38 24.56 -6.55
CA ASP A 340 -0.51 25.75 -6.40
C ASP A 340 -0.42 26.15 -4.92
N TYR A 341 0.62 25.67 -4.24
CA TYR A 341 0.89 25.94 -2.82
C TYR A 341 1.21 27.40 -2.52
N GLU A 342 1.81 28.12 -3.45
CA GLU A 342 2.16 29.54 -3.26
C GLU A 342 0.89 30.40 -3.26
N THR A 343 0.04 30.21 -4.25
CA THR A 343 -1.25 30.90 -4.32
C THR A 343 -2.16 30.54 -3.16
N ALA A 344 -2.19 29.26 -2.75
CA ALA A 344 -2.94 28.80 -1.59
C ALA A 344 -2.48 29.50 -0.29
N ALA A 345 -1.17 29.54 -0.04
CA ALA A 345 -0.62 30.23 1.13
C ALA A 345 -0.94 31.72 1.15
N ARG A 346 -0.88 32.37 0.00
CA ARG A 346 -1.24 33.80 -0.16
C ARG A 346 -2.72 34.02 0.15
N SER A 347 -3.60 33.15 -0.36
CA SER A 347 -5.04 33.21 -0.09
C SER A 347 -5.35 33.01 1.39
N LEU A 348 -4.71 32.05 2.05
CA LEU A 348 -4.86 31.81 3.49
C LEU A 348 -4.40 33.01 4.31
N ARG A 349 -3.30 33.68 3.93
CA ARG A 349 -2.84 34.91 4.62
C ARG A 349 -3.88 36.02 4.52
N MET A 350 -4.52 36.21 3.37
CA MET A 350 -5.62 37.17 3.20
C MET A 350 -6.85 36.79 4.05
N SER A 351 -7.01 35.51 4.37
CA SER A 351 -8.08 35.00 5.24
C SER A 351 -7.72 35.00 6.71
N GLY A 352 -6.57 35.57 7.10
CA GLY A 352 -6.14 35.71 8.49
C GLY A 352 -5.39 34.50 9.08
N TYR A 353 -4.82 33.65 8.21
CA TYR A 353 -3.91 32.59 8.65
C TYR A 353 -2.45 33.06 8.56
N GLY A 354 -1.60 32.61 9.49
CA GLY A 354 -0.17 32.93 9.51
C GLY A 354 0.14 34.35 9.98
N GLY A 355 -0.79 34.99 10.66
CA GLY A 355 -0.53 36.24 11.40
C GLY A 355 0.03 35.94 12.79
N ASP A 356 0.64 36.96 13.43
CA ASP A 356 0.97 36.88 14.85
C ASP A 356 -0.34 36.59 15.59
N GLY A 357 -0.41 35.40 16.25
CA GLY A 357 -1.59 34.99 17.00
C GLY A 357 -1.91 36.01 18.09
N PRO A 358 -3.16 36.02 18.61
CA PRO A 358 -3.60 36.96 19.65
C PRO A 358 -2.75 36.89 20.91
#